data_689e76cba4cb0ae5c2f5ad23df023174
#
_entry.id   689e76cba4cb0ae5c2f5ad23df023174
#
_cell.length_a   1.000
_cell.length_b   1.000
_cell.length_c   1.000
_cell.angle_alpha   90.00
_cell.angle_beta   90.00
_cell.angle_gamma   90.00
#
_symmetry.space_group_name_H-M   'P 1'
#
loop_
_entity.id
_entity.type
_entity.pdbx_description
1 polymer ?
#
loop_
_entity_poly.entity_id
_entity_poly.type
_entity_poly.pdbx_seq_one_letter_code
_entity_poly.pdbx_strand_id
1 'polypeptide(L)'
;VSNITSASGIEKVRIPVWCERDQNDIVWYDAEKQSDGTYKATVSIANHKYHTGTYTAHAYVTCGNGLSAAQVAGTIQISLPEMEIGVQNTDQKETLYKMSVSNAGTYGNVRSVSFAVWSDEGGQDDLIWYTGSKNSLGEWTATADIRKHKTEGHYNIHIYATMLDGSMRCLGTTGFVVQRPQFDAQIVNYDKEKGTFDVEVSNITSASGIEKVRIPVW
;
A
#
# COMPACT_ATOMS: atom_id res chain seq x y z
N VAL A 1 -12.18 -8.39 -32.92
CA VAL A 1 -12.34 -8.04 -34.36
C VAL A 1 -13.45 -8.89 -34.94
N SER A 2 -14.39 -8.28 -35.61
CA SER A 2 -15.58 -8.95 -36.16
C SER A 2 -15.83 -8.53 -37.62
N ASN A 3 -16.80 -9.20 -38.27
CA ASN A 3 -17.22 -8.90 -39.64
C ASN A 3 -16.07 -8.92 -40.67
N ILE A 4 -15.14 -9.84 -40.53
CA ILE A 4 -14.02 -9.99 -41.43
C ILE A 4 -14.50 -10.86 -42.62
N THR A 5 -14.38 -10.33 -43.83
CA THR A 5 -14.68 -11.05 -45.07
C THR A 5 -13.45 -11.09 -45.98
N SER A 6 -13.14 -12.26 -46.52
CA SER A 6 -12.09 -12.47 -47.50
C SER A 6 -12.39 -13.70 -48.35
N ALA A 7 -12.30 -13.55 -49.67
CA ALA A 7 -12.48 -14.65 -50.60
C ALA A 7 -11.36 -15.73 -50.47
N SER A 8 -10.16 -15.31 -50.05
CA SER A 8 -9.01 -16.20 -49.83
C SER A 8 -8.90 -16.75 -48.42
N GLY A 9 -9.88 -16.46 -47.55
CA GLY A 9 -9.84 -16.80 -46.14
C GLY A 9 -8.97 -15.87 -45.34
N ILE A 10 -8.95 -16.06 -44.00
CA ILE A 10 -8.16 -15.32 -43.04
C ILE A 10 -7.01 -16.19 -42.59
N GLU A 11 -5.79 -15.74 -42.83
CA GLU A 11 -4.58 -16.42 -42.39
C GLU A 11 -4.25 -16.05 -40.94
N LYS A 12 -4.25 -14.75 -40.61
CA LYS A 12 -3.83 -14.25 -39.31
C LYS A 12 -4.53 -12.95 -38.93
N VAL A 13 -4.83 -12.81 -37.63
CA VAL A 13 -5.29 -11.55 -37.04
C VAL A 13 -4.35 -11.17 -35.89
N ARG A 14 -3.74 -10.00 -35.96
CA ARG A 14 -2.86 -9.48 -34.92
C ARG A 14 -3.31 -8.13 -34.41
N ILE A 15 -3.10 -7.91 -33.11
CA ILE A 15 -3.53 -6.71 -32.40
C ILE A 15 -2.32 -6.10 -31.72
N PRO A 16 -1.66 -5.09 -32.34
CA PRO A 16 -0.66 -4.30 -31.64
C PRO A 16 -1.33 -3.36 -30.65
N VAL A 17 -0.77 -3.29 -29.46
CA VAL A 17 -1.24 -2.43 -28.37
C VAL A 17 -0.04 -1.70 -27.77
N TRP A 18 -0.20 -0.44 -27.43
CA TRP A 18 0.82 0.39 -26.80
C TRP A 18 0.21 1.49 -25.95
N CYS A 19 0.96 1.99 -24.97
CA CYS A 19 0.61 3.11 -24.10
C CYS A 19 1.53 4.33 -24.36
N GLU A 20 2.81 4.08 -24.62
CA GLU A 20 3.78 5.15 -24.83
C GLU A 20 3.61 5.81 -26.21
N ARG A 21 3.78 7.13 -26.24
CA ARG A 21 3.52 7.94 -27.41
C ARG A 21 4.43 7.59 -28.61
N ASP A 22 5.65 7.12 -28.32
CA ASP A 22 6.65 6.68 -29.28
C ASP A 22 6.59 5.17 -29.60
N GLN A 23 5.57 4.48 -29.04
CA GLN A 23 5.35 3.05 -29.21
C GLN A 23 6.50 2.13 -28.73
N ASN A 24 7.36 2.61 -27.84
CA ASN A 24 8.48 1.79 -27.30
C ASN A 24 7.98 0.60 -26.45
N ASP A 25 6.73 0.64 -25.99
CA ASP A 25 6.07 -0.43 -25.25
C ASP A 25 5.10 -1.26 -26.11
N ILE A 26 5.19 -1.17 -27.46
CA ILE A 26 4.27 -1.89 -28.35
C ILE A 26 4.43 -3.40 -28.21
N VAL A 27 3.32 -4.07 -27.99
CA VAL A 27 3.22 -5.54 -27.96
C VAL A 27 2.20 -6.00 -28.99
N TRP A 28 2.57 -7.01 -29.78
CA TRP A 28 1.73 -7.60 -30.78
C TRP A 28 1.09 -8.88 -30.26
N TYR A 29 -0.23 -8.87 -30.11
CA TYR A 29 -1.03 -10.02 -29.67
C TYR A 29 -1.58 -10.76 -30.88
N ASP A 30 -1.41 -12.08 -30.94
CA ASP A 30 -2.11 -12.93 -31.87
C ASP A 30 -3.54 -13.15 -31.37
N ALA A 31 -4.53 -12.89 -32.22
CA ALA A 31 -5.93 -13.01 -31.87
C ALA A 31 -6.46 -14.40 -32.26
N GLU A 32 -7.15 -15.05 -31.32
CA GLU A 32 -7.75 -16.35 -31.50
C GLU A 32 -9.18 -16.24 -32.05
N LYS A 33 -9.51 -17.11 -33.02
CA LYS A 33 -10.86 -17.18 -33.56
C LYS A 33 -11.81 -17.79 -32.53
N GLN A 34 -12.91 -17.10 -32.26
CA GLN A 34 -13.96 -17.55 -31.36
C GLN A 34 -15.04 -18.34 -32.10
N SER A 35 -15.90 -19.05 -31.36
CA SER A 35 -17.00 -19.83 -31.90
C SER A 35 -18.06 -19.01 -32.67
N ASP A 36 -18.18 -17.73 -32.34
CA ASP A 36 -19.08 -16.76 -33.00
C ASP A 36 -18.45 -16.13 -34.26
N GLY A 37 -17.25 -16.56 -34.65
CA GLY A 37 -16.53 -16.06 -35.82
C GLY A 37 -15.74 -14.76 -35.57
N THR A 38 -15.79 -14.19 -34.37
CA THR A 38 -14.94 -13.05 -33.98
C THR A 38 -13.50 -13.51 -33.71
N TYR A 39 -12.56 -12.55 -33.70
CA TYR A 39 -11.18 -12.79 -33.25
C TYR A 39 -10.91 -11.94 -32.00
N LYS A 40 -10.33 -12.57 -30.96
CA LYS A 40 -10.11 -11.95 -29.66
C LYS A 40 -8.68 -12.19 -29.18
N ALA A 41 -8.07 -11.16 -28.58
CA ALA A 41 -6.86 -11.26 -27.78
C ALA A 41 -7.09 -10.61 -26.40
N THR A 42 -6.49 -11.17 -25.36
CA THR A 42 -6.51 -10.58 -24.03
C THR A 42 -5.20 -9.83 -23.81
N VAL A 43 -5.30 -8.55 -23.51
CA VAL A 43 -4.17 -7.67 -23.24
C VAL A 43 -3.94 -7.61 -21.73
N SER A 44 -2.70 -7.82 -21.30
CA SER A 44 -2.28 -7.61 -19.91
C SER A 44 -1.31 -6.44 -19.85
N ILE A 45 -1.55 -5.48 -18.96
CA ILE A 45 -0.63 -4.36 -18.73
C ILE A 45 0.73 -4.79 -18.19
N ALA A 46 0.83 -6.02 -17.64
CA ALA A 46 2.11 -6.60 -17.25
C ALA A 46 3.08 -6.72 -18.42
N ASN A 47 2.56 -6.97 -19.64
CA ASN A 47 3.36 -7.01 -20.88
C ASN A 47 3.83 -5.61 -21.32
N HIS A 48 3.26 -4.55 -20.76
CA HIS A 48 3.57 -3.15 -21.00
C HIS A 48 4.23 -2.49 -19.78
N LYS A 49 5.01 -3.27 -19.00
CA LYS A 49 5.76 -2.82 -17.81
C LYS A 49 4.87 -2.13 -16.75
N TYR A 50 3.59 -2.51 -16.69
CA TYR A 50 2.57 -1.92 -15.81
C TYR A 50 2.36 -0.40 -16.02
N HIS A 51 2.60 0.10 -17.22
CA HIS A 51 2.31 1.49 -17.54
C HIS A 51 0.82 1.79 -17.36
N THR A 52 0.51 3.01 -16.94
CA THR A 52 -0.84 3.57 -16.88
C THR A 52 -0.95 4.72 -17.85
N GLY A 53 -2.16 5.01 -18.28
CA GLY A 53 -2.41 6.04 -19.28
C GLY A 53 -3.35 5.56 -20.38
N THR A 54 -3.32 6.21 -21.52
CA THR A 54 -4.15 5.87 -22.67
C THR A 54 -3.50 4.78 -23.50
N TYR A 55 -4.08 3.61 -23.49
CA TYR A 55 -3.69 2.52 -24.39
C TYR A 55 -4.40 2.65 -25.72
N THR A 56 -3.67 2.47 -26.80
CA THR A 56 -4.16 2.43 -28.18
C THR A 56 -4.03 1.01 -28.73
N ALA A 57 -5.06 0.54 -29.40
CA ALA A 57 -5.07 -0.77 -30.05
C ALA A 57 -5.43 -0.60 -31.54
N HIS A 58 -4.70 -1.28 -32.40
CA HIS A 58 -5.06 -1.48 -33.80
C HIS A 58 -5.34 -2.97 -34.06
N ALA A 59 -6.04 -3.26 -35.14
CA ALA A 59 -6.26 -4.63 -35.64
C ALA A 59 -5.67 -4.75 -37.04
N TYR A 60 -4.87 -5.80 -37.26
CA TYR A 60 -4.30 -6.15 -38.54
C TYR A 60 -4.80 -7.54 -38.94
N VAL A 61 -5.37 -7.61 -40.12
CA VAL A 61 -5.88 -8.86 -40.69
C VAL A 61 -5.05 -9.19 -41.93
N THR A 62 -4.48 -10.40 -41.97
CA THR A 62 -3.78 -10.93 -43.12
C THR A 62 -4.65 -12.03 -43.75
N CYS A 63 -4.89 -11.93 -45.04
CA CYS A 63 -5.68 -12.89 -45.82
C CYS A 63 -4.80 -14.00 -46.42
N GLY A 64 -5.42 -15.11 -46.81
CA GLY A 64 -4.70 -16.26 -47.36
C GLY A 64 -3.96 -15.99 -48.70
N ASN A 65 -4.23 -14.86 -49.37
CA ASN A 65 -3.49 -14.38 -50.54
C ASN A 65 -2.34 -13.41 -50.17
N GLY A 66 -2.02 -13.23 -48.89
CA GLY A 66 -0.99 -12.37 -48.36
C GLY A 66 -1.36 -10.87 -48.28
N LEU A 67 -2.54 -10.48 -48.72
CA LEU A 67 -3.00 -9.08 -48.54
C LEU A 67 -3.35 -8.82 -47.09
N SER A 68 -3.04 -7.61 -46.63
CA SER A 68 -3.35 -7.20 -45.25
C SER A 68 -4.16 -5.92 -45.22
N ALA A 69 -5.05 -5.82 -44.23
CA ALA A 69 -5.79 -4.61 -43.89
C ALA A 69 -5.59 -4.27 -42.41
N ALA A 70 -5.57 -2.98 -42.12
CA ALA A 70 -5.44 -2.49 -40.75
C ALA A 70 -6.56 -1.51 -40.40
N GLN A 71 -6.99 -1.53 -39.15
CA GLN A 71 -7.99 -0.61 -38.61
C GLN A 71 -7.65 -0.24 -37.17
N VAL A 72 -7.94 1.00 -36.79
CA VAL A 72 -7.89 1.42 -35.38
C VAL A 72 -9.01 0.73 -34.63
N ALA A 73 -8.68 -0.04 -33.61
CA ALA A 73 -9.66 -0.69 -32.76
C ALA A 73 -10.23 0.27 -31.68
N GLY A 74 -9.41 1.23 -31.25
CA GLY A 74 -9.80 2.26 -30.28
C GLY A 74 -8.74 2.51 -29.23
N THR A 75 -9.15 3.24 -28.21
CA THR A 75 -8.33 3.57 -27.05
C THR A 75 -9.05 3.23 -25.76
N ILE A 76 -8.28 2.96 -24.70
CA ILE A 76 -8.81 2.78 -23.34
C ILE A 76 -7.88 3.48 -22.35
N GLN A 77 -8.46 4.18 -21.38
CA GLN A 77 -7.73 4.79 -20.29
C GLN A 77 -7.55 3.76 -19.15
N ILE A 78 -6.31 3.48 -18.80
CA ILE A 78 -5.95 2.67 -17.64
C ILE A 78 -5.41 3.60 -16.55
N SER A 79 -6.06 3.61 -15.39
CA SER A 79 -5.65 4.37 -14.21
C SER A 79 -5.41 3.43 -13.03
N LEU A 80 -4.60 3.90 -12.08
CA LEU A 80 -4.46 3.22 -10.79
C LEU A 80 -5.74 3.45 -9.96
N PRO A 81 -6.21 2.43 -9.23
CA PRO A 81 -7.15 2.66 -8.16
C PRO A 81 -6.52 3.61 -7.12
N GLU A 82 -7.33 4.44 -6.50
CA GLU A 82 -6.88 5.31 -5.42
C GLU A 82 -6.32 4.45 -4.26
N MET A 83 -5.14 4.82 -3.77
CA MET A 83 -4.50 4.15 -2.66
C MET A 83 -5.04 4.71 -1.35
N GLU A 84 -5.44 3.83 -0.44
CA GLU A 84 -5.93 4.19 0.88
C GLU A 84 -4.96 3.69 1.95
N ILE A 85 -4.62 4.57 2.89
CA ILE A 85 -3.78 4.27 4.05
C ILE A 85 -4.63 4.41 5.30
N GLY A 86 -4.63 3.36 6.14
CA GLY A 86 -5.34 3.33 7.40
C GLY A 86 -4.43 3.03 8.58
N VAL A 87 -4.72 3.66 9.73
CA VAL A 87 -4.13 3.32 11.02
C VAL A 87 -5.24 3.27 12.04
N GLN A 88 -5.32 2.20 12.81
CA GLN A 88 -6.36 2.00 13.80
C GLN A 88 -5.79 1.36 15.07
N ASN A 89 -6.08 1.94 16.23
CA ASN A 89 -5.90 1.25 17.50
C ASN A 89 -6.83 0.03 17.55
N THR A 90 -6.28 -1.14 17.88
CA THR A 90 -7.03 -2.41 17.92
C THR A 90 -7.26 -2.94 19.31
N ASP A 91 -6.68 -2.29 20.33
CA ASP A 91 -6.91 -2.58 21.72
C ASP A 91 -7.24 -1.30 22.50
N GLN A 92 -7.98 -1.44 23.60
CA GLN A 92 -8.38 -0.31 24.44
C GLN A 92 -7.21 0.25 25.28
N LYS A 93 -6.02 -0.32 25.16
CA LYS A 93 -4.83 0.04 25.92
C LYS A 93 -3.81 0.85 25.12
N GLU A 94 -4.16 1.21 23.89
CA GLU A 94 -3.25 1.92 22.95
C GLU A 94 -1.89 1.24 22.78
N THR A 95 -1.86 -0.12 22.86
CA THR A 95 -0.62 -0.88 22.71
C THR A 95 -0.45 -1.48 21.33
N LEU A 96 -1.55 -1.66 20.58
CA LEU A 96 -1.56 -2.31 19.27
C LEU A 96 -2.23 -1.43 18.22
N TYR A 97 -1.46 -1.04 17.21
CA TYR A 97 -1.95 -0.24 16.07
C TYR A 97 -1.88 -1.04 14.79
N LYS A 98 -3.05 -1.38 14.24
CA LYS A 98 -3.15 -1.99 12.92
C LYS A 98 -2.94 -0.92 11.85
N MET A 99 -1.96 -1.16 11.00
CA MET A 99 -1.67 -0.37 9.81
C MET A 99 -2.20 -1.10 8.59
N SER A 100 -2.71 -0.37 7.62
CA SER A 100 -3.21 -0.95 6.37
C SER A 100 -2.91 -0.06 5.18
N VAL A 101 -2.74 -0.69 4.03
CA VAL A 101 -2.73 -0.01 2.73
C VAL A 101 -3.44 -0.88 1.71
N SER A 102 -4.46 -0.29 1.06
CA SER A 102 -5.15 -0.87 -0.08
C SER A 102 -4.64 -0.26 -1.38
N ASN A 103 -4.83 -0.96 -2.48
CA ASN A 103 -4.40 -0.51 -3.82
C ASN A 103 -2.92 -0.13 -3.89
N ALA A 104 -2.06 -0.84 -3.15
CA ALA A 104 -0.64 -0.54 -2.95
C ALA A 104 0.22 -0.61 -4.22
N GLY A 105 -0.33 -1.00 -5.33
CA GLY A 105 0.41 -1.10 -6.60
C GLY A 105 -0.49 -1.34 -7.79
N THR A 106 0.11 -1.21 -8.97
CA THR A 106 -0.61 -1.41 -10.23
C THR A 106 -0.85 -2.89 -10.47
N TYR A 107 -2.10 -3.35 -10.39
CA TYR A 107 -2.54 -4.64 -10.90
C TYR A 107 -1.67 -5.86 -10.53
N GLY A 108 -1.09 -5.84 -9.31
CA GLY A 108 -0.34 -6.99 -8.81
C GLY A 108 1.18 -6.91 -8.99
N ASN A 109 1.74 -5.76 -9.34
CA ASN A 109 3.19 -5.58 -9.48
C ASN A 109 3.94 -5.41 -8.14
N VAL A 110 3.25 -5.45 -7.00
CA VAL A 110 3.85 -5.39 -5.66
C VAL A 110 4.14 -6.80 -5.14
N ARG A 111 5.40 -7.04 -4.77
CA ARG A 111 5.85 -8.30 -4.16
C ARG A 111 5.56 -8.34 -2.67
N SER A 112 5.85 -7.25 -1.96
CA SER A 112 5.66 -7.11 -0.52
C SER A 112 5.49 -5.65 -0.12
N VAL A 113 4.87 -5.44 1.04
CA VAL A 113 4.77 -4.13 1.68
C VAL A 113 5.38 -4.21 3.06
N SER A 114 6.09 -3.17 3.48
CA SER A 114 6.67 -3.01 4.82
C SER A 114 6.32 -1.64 5.38
N PHE A 115 6.11 -1.60 6.69
CA PHE A 115 5.81 -0.40 7.45
C PHE A 115 6.97 -0.11 8.38
N ALA A 116 7.65 1.02 8.17
CA ALA A 116 8.69 1.54 9.05
C ALA A 116 8.04 2.44 10.07
N VAL A 117 8.15 2.12 11.36
CA VAL A 117 7.49 2.81 12.47
C VAL A 117 8.52 3.26 13.49
N TRP A 118 8.46 4.51 13.93
CA TRP A 118 9.30 5.09 14.97
C TRP A 118 8.60 6.24 15.67
N SER A 119 9.00 6.54 16.91
CA SER A 119 8.51 7.70 17.65
C SER A 119 9.26 8.98 17.26
N ASP A 120 8.67 10.14 17.51
CA ASP A 120 9.38 11.43 17.34
C ASP A 120 10.50 11.60 18.39
N GLU A 121 10.39 10.97 19.55
CA GLU A 121 11.38 11.04 20.61
C GLU A 121 12.66 10.28 20.22
N GLY A 122 13.80 10.95 20.21
CA GLY A 122 15.07 10.37 19.79
C GLY A 122 15.23 10.13 18.28
N GLY A 123 14.25 10.54 17.47
CA GLY A 123 14.27 10.33 16.02
C GLY A 123 14.02 8.87 15.65
N GLN A 124 14.90 8.28 14.83
CA GLN A 124 14.73 6.90 14.37
C GLN A 124 15.50 5.87 15.22
N ASP A 125 15.80 6.17 16.46
CA ASP A 125 16.56 5.26 17.36
C ASP A 125 15.74 4.03 17.78
N ASP A 126 14.39 4.12 17.72
CA ASP A 126 13.45 3.05 18.00
C ASP A 126 12.78 2.47 16.73
N LEU A 127 13.35 2.74 15.55
CA LEU A 127 12.80 2.29 14.26
C LEU A 127 12.62 0.77 14.20
N ILE A 128 11.39 0.33 13.97
CA ILE A 128 11.03 -1.06 13.70
C ILE A 128 10.35 -1.19 12.35
N TRP A 129 10.78 -2.20 11.58
CA TRP A 129 10.17 -2.58 10.33
C TRP A 129 9.16 -3.71 10.54
N TYR A 130 7.90 -3.45 10.22
CA TYR A 130 6.81 -4.44 10.27
C TYR A 130 6.51 -4.93 8.85
N THR A 131 6.64 -6.24 8.64
CA THR A 131 6.32 -6.86 7.36
C THR A 131 4.81 -6.97 7.18
N GLY A 132 4.29 -6.46 6.08
CA GLY A 132 2.88 -6.54 5.74
C GLY A 132 2.48 -7.93 5.25
N SER A 133 1.29 -8.34 5.64
CA SER A 133 0.60 -9.54 5.13
C SER A 133 -0.60 -9.11 4.29
N LYS A 134 -0.78 -9.73 3.13
CA LYS A 134 -1.92 -9.44 2.25
C LYS A 134 -3.13 -10.24 2.69
N ASN A 135 -4.24 -9.57 2.98
CA ASN A 135 -5.49 -10.22 3.36
C ASN A 135 -6.33 -10.64 2.13
N SER A 136 -7.47 -11.29 2.37
CA SER A 136 -8.38 -11.75 1.31
C SER A 136 -9.03 -10.63 0.49
N LEU A 137 -9.05 -9.41 0.99
CA LEU A 137 -9.53 -8.22 0.29
C LEU A 137 -8.45 -7.55 -0.57
N GLY A 138 -7.21 -8.09 -0.55
CA GLY A 138 -6.08 -7.53 -1.29
C GLY A 138 -5.36 -6.39 -0.57
N GLU A 139 -5.75 -6.08 0.66
CA GLU A 139 -5.17 -5.07 1.51
C GLU A 139 -3.91 -5.63 2.21
N TRP A 140 -2.84 -4.85 2.26
CA TRP A 140 -1.64 -5.17 3.03
C TRP A 140 -1.77 -4.62 4.44
N THR A 141 -1.57 -5.47 5.45
CA THR A 141 -1.74 -5.08 6.85
C THR A 141 -0.58 -5.56 7.70
N ALA A 142 -0.23 -4.77 8.73
CA ALA A 142 0.67 -5.14 9.80
C ALA A 142 0.19 -4.53 11.12
N THR A 143 0.67 -5.02 12.26
CA THR A 143 0.33 -4.46 13.57
C THR A 143 1.60 -4.03 14.28
N ALA A 144 1.70 -2.75 14.61
CA ALA A 144 2.75 -2.21 15.46
C ALA A 144 2.42 -2.48 16.94
N ASP A 145 3.40 -2.95 17.68
CA ASP A 145 3.31 -3.15 19.13
C ASP A 145 4.17 -2.07 19.82
N ILE A 146 3.51 -1.09 20.43
CA ILE A 146 4.14 0.08 21.04
C ILE A 146 5.05 -0.27 22.20
N ARG A 147 4.77 -1.37 22.90
CA ARG A 147 5.62 -1.85 24.00
C ARG A 147 7.06 -2.20 23.57
N LYS A 148 7.27 -2.42 22.27
CA LYS A 148 8.60 -2.65 21.69
C LYS A 148 9.38 -1.36 21.47
N HIS A 149 8.71 -0.23 21.27
CA HIS A 149 9.29 1.09 21.08
C HIS A 149 9.60 1.79 22.40
N LYS A 150 8.80 1.53 23.45
CA LYS A 150 9.01 2.03 24.83
C LYS A 150 8.90 3.54 24.97
N THR A 151 8.23 4.19 24.05
CA THR A 151 8.02 5.65 24.04
C THR A 151 6.55 5.97 23.88
N GLU A 152 6.20 7.23 24.13
CA GLU A 152 4.88 7.78 24.00
C GLU A 152 4.92 8.99 23.07
N GLY A 153 3.77 9.57 22.76
CA GLY A 153 3.69 10.72 21.88
C GLY A 153 3.41 10.35 20.43
N HIS A 154 3.92 11.16 19.51
CA HIS A 154 3.66 10.96 18.08
C HIS A 154 4.56 9.89 17.48
N TYR A 155 3.95 9.01 16.69
CA TYR A 155 4.62 7.97 15.91
C TYR A 155 4.49 8.24 14.41
N ASN A 156 5.57 8.05 13.71
CA ASN A 156 5.65 8.12 12.25
C ASN A 156 5.55 6.72 11.64
N ILE A 157 4.86 6.63 10.51
CA ILE A 157 4.78 5.42 9.71
C ILE A 157 5.13 5.79 8.28
N HIS A 158 6.20 5.18 7.75
CA HIS A 158 6.47 5.19 6.31
C HIS A 158 6.14 3.83 5.71
N ILE A 159 5.46 3.82 4.59
CA ILE A 159 5.00 2.61 3.91
C ILE A 159 5.82 2.42 2.65
N TYR A 160 6.46 1.27 2.53
CA TYR A 160 7.29 0.92 1.39
C TYR A 160 6.78 -0.34 0.69
N ALA A 161 6.73 -0.32 -0.62
CA ALA A 161 6.50 -1.50 -1.44
C ALA A 161 7.80 -1.96 -2.09
N THR A 162 8.06 -3.27 -2.04
CA THR A 162 9.03 -3.92 -2.92
C THR A 162 8.29 -4.40 -4.15
N MET A 163 8.71 -3.93 -5.30
CA MET A 163 8.09 -4.27 -6.58
C MET A 163 8.59 -5.63 -7.11
N LEU A 164 7.94 -6.18 -8.12
CA LEU A 164 8.35 -7.46 -8.74
C LEU A 164 9.73 -7.37 -9.41
N ASP A 165 10.13 -6.20 -9.87
CA ASP A 165 11.48 -5.93 -10.43
C ASP A 165 12.57 -5.77 -9.37
N GLY A 166 12.20 -5.85 -8.07
CA GLY A 166 13.09 -5.67 -6.93
C GLY A 166 13.28 -4.22 -6.49
N SER A 167 12.75 -3.24 -7.20
CA SER A 167 12.83 -1.84 -6.76
C SER A 167 11.98 -1.61 -5.51
N MET A 168 12.41 -0.65 -4.68
CA MET A 168 11.66 -0.21 -3.50
C MET A 168 11.08 1.18 -3.74
N ARG A 169 9.81 1.37 -3.39
CA ARG A 169 9.10 2.65 -3.52
C ARG A 169 8.44 3.01 -2.21
N CYS A 170 8.60 4.26 -1.77
CA CYS A 170 7.76 4.81 -0.71
C CYS A 170 6.36 5.06 -1.29
N LEU A 171 5.35 4.43 -0.69
CA LEU A 171 3.96 4.56 -1.10
C LEU A 171 3.30 5.78 -0.44
N GLY A 172 3.70 6.10 0.78
CA GLY A 172 3.16 7.22 1.53
C GLY A 172 3.57 7.18 2.99
N THR A 173 3.13 8.17 3.73
CA THR A 173 3.41 8.33 5.15
C THR A 173 2.13 8.64 5.91
N THR A 174 2.07 8.23 7.17
CA THR A 174 1.01 8.54 8.12
C THR A 174 1.57 8.46 9.54
N GLY A 175 0.72 8.55 10.54
CA GLY A 175 1.14 8.44 11.93
C GLY A 175 -0.04 8.25 12.88
N PHE A 176 0.28 8.12 14.16
CA PHE A 176 -0.70 8.07 15.24
C PHE A 176 -0.07 8.65 16.51
N VAL A 177 -0.89 8.88 17.52
CA VAL A 177 -0.43 9.42 18.81
C VAL A 177 -0.76 8.40 19.90
N VAL A 178 0.24 8.11 20.74
CA VAL A 178 0.09 7.37 22.00
C VAL A 178 0.05 8.39 23.11
N GLN A 179 -1.04 8.40 23.87
CA GLN A 179 -1.24 9.41 24.92
C GLN A 179 -0.27 9.19 26.09
N ARG A 180 0.39 10.27 26.50
CA ARG A 180 1.22 10.24 27.71
C ARG A 180 0.34 10.14 28.95
N PRO A 181 0.78 9.39 29.99
CA PRO A 181 0.11 9.42 31.27
C PRO A 181 0.06 10.84 31.82
N GLN A 182 -1.06 11.19 32.40
CA GLN A 182 -1.24 12.45 33.12
C GLN A 182 -1.44 12.17 34.59
N PHE A 183 -0.90 12.99 35.45
CA PHE A 183 -1.04 12.87 36.89
C PHE A 183 -0.72 14.19 37.58
N ASP A 184 -1.23 14.34 38.81
CA ASP A 184 -0.85 15.39 39.72
C ASP A 184 0.07 14.83 40.80
N ALA A 185 1.03 15.62 41.28
CA ALA A 185 1.91 15.25 42.39
C ALA A 185 2.09 16.45 43.34
N GLN A 186 1.99 16.15 44.62
CA GLN A 186 2.13 17.17 45.66
C GLN A 186 2.75 16.61 46.94
N ILE A 187 3.41 17.51 47.73
CA ILE A 187 3.85 17.18 49.08
C ILE A 187 2.72 17.59 50.04
N VAL A 188 2.36 16.66 50.90
CA VAL A 188 1.30 16.87 51.90
C VAL A 188 1.77 16.34 53.28
N ASN A 189 1.00 16.64 54.32
CA ASN A 189 1.18 16.09 55.68
C ASN A 189 2.60 16.30 56.26
N TYR A 190 3.17 17.51 56.05
CA TYR A 190 4.47 17.80 56.64
C TYR A 190 4.37 17.87 58.17
N ASP A 191 5.03 16.93 58.86
CA ASP A 191 5.21 16.90 60.32
C ASP A 191 6.58 17.46 60.67
N LYS A 192 6.57 18.71 61.15
CA LYS A 192 7.81 19.40 61.47
C LYS A 192 8.55 18.83 62.69
N GLU A 193 7.82 18.19 63.62
CA GLU A 193 8.41 17.60 64.82
C GLU A 193 9.10 16.28 64.54
N LYS A 194 8.52 15.48 63.60
CA LYS A 194 9.11 14.21 63.18
C LYS A 194 10.01 14.35 61.95
N GLY A 195 10.01 15.49 61.26
CA GLY A 195 10.77 15.68 60.03
C GLY A 195 10.27 14.79 58.88
N THR A 196 8.97 14.48 58.85
CA THR A 196 8.37 13.60 57.85
C THR A 196 7.33 14.34 56.97
N PHE A 197 7.16 13.89 55.77
CA PHE A 197 6.10 14.39 54.88
C PHE A 197 5.65 13.26 53.94
N ASP A 198 4.48 13.41 53.37
CA ASP A 198 3.96 12.49 52.37
C ASP A 198 4.08 13.09 50.96
N VAL A 199 4.30 12.25 49.97
CA VAL A 199 4.19 12.63 48.56
C VAL A 199 2.96 11.90 48.00
N GLU A 200 1.95 12.70 47.64
CA GLU A 200 0.72 12.19 47.05
C GLU A 200 0.80 12.30 45.52
N VAL A 201 0.45 11.22 44.82
CA VAL A 201 0.26 11.19 43.38
C VAL A 201 -1.20 10.84 43.10
N SER A 202 -1.90 11.73 42.42
CA SER A 202 -3.35 11.61 42.20
C SER A 202 -3.72 11.89 40.74
N ASN A 203 -5.00 11.69 40.39
CA ASN A 203 -5.55 11.95 39.05
C ASN A 203 -4.77 11.27 37.92
N ILE A 204 -4.24 10.07 38.17
CA ILE A 204 -3.45 9.35 37.18
C ILE A 204 -4.36 8.83 36.07
N THR A 205 -4.09 9.22 34.83
CA THR A 205 -4.78 8.73 33.64
C THR A 205 -3.76 8.14 32.65
N SER A 206 -4.05 6.95 32.14
CA SER A 206 -3.28 6.28 31.10
C SER A 206 -4.18 5.31 30.34
N ALA A 207 -4.17 5.36 29.02
CA ALA A 207 -4.94 4.43 28.18
C ALA A 207 -4.44 2.98 28.34
N SER A 208 -3.15 2.78 28.53
CA SER A 208 -2.53 1.46 28.74
C SER A 208 -2.64 0.92 30.16
N GLY A 209 -3.18 1.71 31.10
CA GLY A 209 -3.23 1.42 32.54
C GLY A 209 -1.93 1.74 33.26
N ILE A 210 -1.94 1.57 34.60
CA ILE A 210 -0.82 1.89 35.48
C ILE A 210 -0.22 0.60 36.01
N GLU A 211 1.00 0.31 35.63
CA GLU A 211 1.75 -0.84 36.17
C GLU A 211 2.42 -0.46 37.50
N LYS A 212 3.03 0.74 37.56
CA LYS A 212 3.83 1.13 38.72
C LYS A 212 3.95 2.64 38.85
N VAL A 213 3.86 3.12 40.08
CA VAL A 213 4.24 4.49 40.47
C VAL A 213 5.52 4.44 41.27
N ARG A 214 6.51 5.27 40.93
CA ARG A 214 7.77 5.43 41.66
C ARG A 214 7.95 6.89 42.06
N ILE A 215 8.34 7.10 43.31
CA ILE A 215 8.62 8.42 43.86
C ILE A 215 10.10 8.44 44.24
N PRO A 216 11.00 8.93 43.40
CA PRO A 216 12.39 9.10 43.77
C PRO A 216 12.53 10.31 44.70
N VAL A 217 13.35 10.14 45.73
CA VAL A 217 13.72 11.23 46.67
C VAL A 217 15.24 11.32 46.67
N TRP A 218 15.81 12.49 46.40
CA TRP A 218 17.26 12.78 46.39
C TRP A 218 17.59 14.03 47.17
#